data_3e13fc637835864db9f118d06eaae6ee
#
_entry.id   3e13fc637835864db9f118d06eaae6ee
#
_cell.length_a   1.000
_cell.length_b   1.000
_cell.length_c   1.000
_cell.angle_alpha   90.00
_cell.angle_beta   90.00
_cell.angle_gamma   90.00
#
_symmetry.space_group_name_H-M   'P 1'
#
loop_
_entity.id
_entity.type
_entity.pdbx_description
1 polymer ?
#
loop_
_entity_poly.entity_id
_entity_poly.type
_entity_poly.pdbx_seq_one_letter_code
_entity_poly.pdbx_strand_id
1 'polypeptide(L)'
;MFRHSLWWIPCIIVSGISVMLAHGADKKRPCAEHPFFSLTETTLTIPQVDYEPAIFYRESDPYPHMDFSKVHRDTVVQKEHRAVILENEYIRLTLLPDMGRVYSLIYKPTGHEQFWHNDIVTVGGGMNATGWWIWIGGAEYTLPGDEHGTTWAERWTWEIVENSETRKTVRMHVQERGTQLEEILDISIYPKKAYYEAAITLTNPTDQTVHYAHWINPQWTPGGHNELTDSTEFIIPTDRILIEERWQKNLGPSPQNWAGNPLRFIRGWKNMGDLMADGLKEGFYSAYSHDEEEGVVRVFDKEKTPGMDIWTYGYHTTRIPMGSGAPNKGYAEMWGGTSKLYPDERHPLGPGASIHWTEWMYPYQDTRGLTFANRDLAVNFKVDITKKEAMLGLCPSGVWSGEAGLWIIPTEGEALRADERPFRTWSLQLRPSQPFYETMDLSERTGTEIERLVVRLRRLDEKVWRILEPERRP
;
A
#
# COMPACT_ATOMS: atom_id res chain seq x y z
N MET A 1 69.92 1.67 -6.72
CA MET A 1 70.79 2.82 -6.36
C MET A 1 69.93 3.74 -5.49
N PHE A 2 70.40 3.94 -4.22
CA PHE A 2 70.20 5.07 -3.30
C PHE A 2 68.72 5.46 -2.90
N ARG A 3 68.39 5.71 -1.68
CA ARG A 3 68.81 5.53 -0.27
C ARG A 3 67.77 6.22 0.58
N HIS A 4 67.45 5.57 1.69
CA HIS A 4 66.84 5.97 2.95
C HIS A 4 66.87 7.45 3.40
N SER A 5 65.84 7.87 4.13
CA SER A 5 66.04 8.45 5.48
C SER A 5 64.76 8.43 6.33
N LEU A 6 64.87 7.75 7.46
CA LEU A 6 63.97 7.82 8.64
C LEU A 6 64.21 9.13 9.39
N TRP A 7 63.18 9.71 10.01
CA TRP A 7 63.32 10.59 11.17
C TRP A 7 62.32 10.17 12.25
N TRP A 8 62.90 9.84 13.40
CA TRP A 8 62.24 9.61 14.70
C TRP A 8 62.17 10.92 15.45
N ILE A 9 61.06 11.20 16.20
CA ILE A 9 61.03 12.13 17.35
C ILE A 9 60.07 11.57 18.40
N PRO A 10 60.34 11.75 19.73
CA PRO A 10 59.95 10.81 20.77
C PRO A 10 58.71 11.18 21.57
N CYS A 11 58.21 10.18 22.31
CA CYS A 11 57.21 10.27 23.39
C CYS A 11 57.65 11.25 24.49
N ILE A 12 56.70 12.10 24.91
CA ILE A 12 56.74 12.75 26.23
C ILE A 12 55.54 12.26 27.02
N ILE A 13 55.85 11.51 28.07
CA ILE A 13 54.96 11.13 29.15
C ILE A 13 54.81 12.32 30.11
N VAL A 14 53.62 12.81 30.36
CA VAL A 14 53.33 13.67 31.52
C VAL A 14 52.23 12.99 32.31
N SER A 15 52.63 12.55 33.48
CA SER A 15 51.80 12.00 34.53
C SER A 15 51.15 13.12 35.38
N GLY A 16 49.90 12.89 35.75
CA GLY A 16 49.39 13.35 37.04
C GLY A 16 48.36 14.47 37.01
N ILE A 17 47.16 14.18 37.43
CA ILE A 17 46.47 14.62 38.63
C ILE A 17 44.96 14.31 38.42
N SER A 18 44.44 13.34 39.18
CA SER A 18 43.01 13.10 39.33
C SER A 18 42.36 14.20 40.13
N VAL A 19 41.46 14.95 39.55
CA VAL A 19 40.50 15.76 40.25
C VAL A 19 39.13 15.10 40.08
N MET A 20 38.64 14.50 41.18
CA MET A 20 37.23 14.10 41.28
C MET A 20 36.36 15.33 41.28
N LEU A 21 35.63 15.58 40.20
CA LEU A 21 34.51 16.50 40.19
C LEU A 21 33.23 15.66 40.24
N ALA A 22 32.48 15.85 41.34
CA ALA A 22 31.16 15.30 41.54
C ALA A 22 30.23 15.78 40.40
N HIS A 23 29.79 14.86 39.56
CA HIS A 23 28.74 15.12 38.58
C HIS A 23 27.38 15.11 39.28
N GLY A 24 26.86 16.30 39.49
CA GLY A 24 25.44 16.50 39.76
C GLY A 24 24.65 15.90 38.57
N ALA A 25 23.77 14.96 38.88
CA ALA A 25 22.83 14.42 37.95
C ALA A 25 21.90 15.52 37.42
N ASP A 26 22.21 16.05 36.25
CA ASP A 26 21.31 16.91 35.50
C ASP A 26 20.13 16.06 35.09
N LYS A 27 19.02 16.18 35.80
CA LYS A 27 17.72 15.61 35.41
C LYS A 27 17.33 16.30 34.10
N LYS A 28 17.63 15.66 32.96
CA LYS A 28 17.01 15.99 31.69
C LYS A 28 15.50 16.00 31.92
N ARG A 29 14.89 17.17 31.90
CA ARG A 29 13.45 17.33 31.80
C ARG A 29 13.04 16.55 30.55
N PRO A 30 12.04 15.68 30.62
CA PRO A 30 11.50 15.09 29.40
C PRO A 30 11.03 16.26 28.54
N CYS A 31 11.60 16.39 27.35
CA CYS A 31 11.04 17.23 26.30
C CYS A 31 9.59 16.75 26.14
N ALA A 32 8.65 17.64 26.40
CA ALA A 32 7.24 17.33 26.16
C ALA A 32 7.16 17.00 24.66
N GLU A 33 6.99 15.73 24.32
CA GLU A 33 6.67 15.29 22.99
C GLU A 33 5.30 15.89 22.65
N HIS A 34 5.30 17.08 22.06
CA HIS A 34 4.14 17.55 21.34
C HIS A 34 3.97 16.55 20.17
N PRO A 35 2.85 15.83 20.10
CA PRO A 35 2.63 14.90 19.02
C PRO A 35 2.76 15.68 17.71
N PHE A 36 3.70 15.23 16.86
CA PHE A 36 3.97 15.88 15.59
C PHE A 36 2.81 15.59 14.64
N PHE A 37 1.92 16.55 14.44
CA PHE A 37 0.76 16.44 13.57
C PHE A 37 0.66 17.69 12.70
N SER A 38 1.11 17.58 11.45
CA SER A 38 1.27 18.74 10.57
C SER A 38 0.69 18.54 9.17
N LEU A 39 0.40 19.67 8.53
CA LEU A 39 0.12 19.81 7.13
C LEU A 39 1.00 20.95 6.61
N THR A 40 1.77 20.68 5.54
CA THR A 40 2.71 21.66 4.97
C THR A 40 2.59 21.67 3.46
N GLU A 41 2.38 22.84 2.88
CA GLU A 41 2.49 23.08 1.44
C GLU A 41 3.96 23.30 1.07
N THR A 42 4.40 22.68 -0.03
CA THR A 42 5.78 22.78 -0.53
C THR A 42 5.84 22.52 -2.03
N THR A 43 7.05 22.50 -2.56
CA THR A 43 7.35 22.13 -3.95
C THR A 43 8.32 20.95 -3.94
N LEU A 44 8.06 19.95 -4.79
CA LEU A 44 8.98 18.86 -5.08
C LEU A 44 9.53 19.03 -6.48
N THR A 45 10.85 18.87 -6.61
CA THR A 45 11.51 18.80 -7.92
C THR A 45 11.73 17.34 -8.28
N ILE A 46 11.12 16.88 -9.37
CA ILE A 46 11.17 15.49 -9.82
C ILE A 46 11.83 15.47 -11.22
N PRO A 47 12.88 14.64 -11.42
CA PRO A 47 13.50 14.47 -12.74
C PRO A 47 12.49 13.81 -13.71
N GLN A 48 12.36 14.35 -14.93
CA GLN A 48 11.52 13.75 -15.97
C GLN A 48 12.17 13.87 -17.35
N VAL A 49 11.81 12.98 -18.26
CA VAL A 49 12.14 13.18 -19.67
C VAL A 49 11.40 14.39 -20.21
N ASP A 50 11.99 15.11 -21.16
CA ASP A 50 11.35 16.26 -21.77
C ASP A 50 10.26 15.81 -22.78
N TYR A 51 9.05 15.56 -22.25
CA TYR A 51 7.92 15.07 -23.05
C TYR A 51 6.85 16.13 -23.31
N GLU A 52 6.77 17.19 -22.52
CA GLU A 52 5.70 18.18 -22.63
C GLU A 52 5.56 18.82 -24.03
N PRO A 53 6.66 19.12 -24.76
CA PRO A 53 6.57 19.63 -26.12
C PRO A 53 5.95 18.66 -27.13
N ALA A 54 5.87 17.38 -26.78
CA ALA A 54 5.29 16.34 -27.63
C ALA A 54 3.77 16.19 -27.47
N ILE A 55 3.16 16.87 -26.48
CA ILE A 55 1.72 16.86 -26.25
C ILE A 55 1.01 17.71 -27.30
N PHE A 56 -0.06 17.16 -27.89
CA PHE A 56 -0.91 17.88 -28.82
C PHE A 56 -2.39 17.54 -28.62
N TYR A 57 -3.28 18.39 -29.14
CA TYR A 57 -4.73 18.23 -29.09
C TYR A 57 -5.29 18.07 -30.51
N ARG A 58 -6.38 17.30 -30.64
CA ARG A 58 -7.13 17.15 -31.88
C ARG A 58 -8.44 17.94 -31.80
N GLU A 59 -8.93 18.49 -32.92
CA GLU A 59 -10.18 19.25 -32.93
C GLU A 59 -11.42 18.41 -32.58
N SER A 60 -11.39 17.10 -32.87
CA SER A 60 -12.51 16.19 -32.63
C SER A 60 -12.45 15.41 -31.31
N ASP A 61 -11.46 15.67 -30.48
CA ASP A 61 -11.15 14.86 -29.31
C ASP A 61 -10.69 15.77 -28.15
N PRO A 62 -11.33 15.74 -26.99
CA PRO A 62 -10.99 16.63 -25.89
C PRO A 62 -9.67 16.31 -25.22
N TYR A 63 -9.05 15.14 -25.48
CA TYR A 63 -7.92 14.63 -24.73
C TYR A 63 -6.56 15.11 -25.24
N PRO A 64 -5.56 15.23 -24.36
CA PRO A 64 -4.17 15.42 -24.77
C PRO A 64 -3.62 14.11 -25.36
N HIS A 65 -3.01 14.17 -26.53
CA HIS A 65 -2.32 13.08 -27.20
C HIS A 65 -0.81 13.28 -27.18
N MET A 66 -0.05 12.19 -27.41
CA MET A 66 1.41 12.20 -27.42
C MET A 66 1.96 11.87 -28.81
N ASP A 67 2.80 12.76 -29.33
CA ASP A 67 3.66 12.47 -30.46
C ASP A 67 4.99 11.89 -29.97
N PHE A 68 5.07 10.58 -29.81
CA PHE A 68 6.25 9.91 -29.27
C PHE A 68 7.54 10.19 -30.04
N SER A 69 7.45 10.61 -31.31
CA SER A 69 8.63 10.98 -32.10
C SER A 69 9.28 12.29 -31.65
N LYS A 70 8.53 13.11 -30.91
CA LYS A 70 8.97 14.40 -30.36
C LYS A 70 9.33 14.33 -28.86
N VAL A 71 9.21 13.18 -28.23
CA VAL A 71 9.65 13.00 -26.85
C VAL A 71 11.19 12.94 -26.82
N HIS A 72 11.81 13.90 -26.13
CA HIS A 72 13.26 13.99 -25.99
C HIS A 72 13.75 13.07 -24.87
N ARG A 73 13.80 11.76 -25.13
CA ARG A 73 14.09 10.72 -24.12
C ARG A 73 15.47 10.83 -23.48
N ASP A 74 16.45 11.43 -24.20
CA ASP A 74 17.80 11.65 -23.73
C ASP A 74 17.98 12.98 -22.98
N THR A 75 16.91 13.77 -22.87
CA THR A 75 16.91 15.05 -22.17
C THR A 75 16.11 14.92 -20.88
N VAL A 76 16.79 15.09 -19.75
CA VAL A 76 16.18 15.09 -18.42
C VAL A 76 16.04 16.53 -17.95
N VAL A 77 14.79 16.92 -17.64
CA VAL A 77 14.47 18.21 -17.05
C VAL A 77 14.06 18.06 -15.59
N GLN A 78 14.31 19.08 -14.79
CA GLN A 78 13.88 19.14 -13.40
C GLN A 78 12.50 19.82 -13.34
N LYS A 79 11.46 19.04 -13.10
CA LYS A 79 10.09 19.54 -13.04
C LYS A 79 9.69 19.84 -11.61
N GLU A 80 9.22 21.04 -11.36
CA GLU A 80 8.63 21.42 -10.08
C GLU A 80 7.14 21.05 -10.03
N HIS A 81 6.75 20.37 -8.97
CA HIS A 81 5.38 20.01 -8.66
C HIS A 81 4.98 20.63 -7.32
N ARG A 82 3.80 21.24 -7.24
CA ARG A 82 3.22 21.60 -5.95
C ARG A 82 2.99 20.32 -5.17
N ALA A 83 3.28 20.33 -3.88
CA ALA A 83 3.12 19.19 -3.01
C ALA A 83 2.50 19.60 -1.68
N VAL A 84 1.72 18.70 -1.09
CA VAL A 84 1.21 18.84 0.27
C VAL A 84 1.69 17.63 1.08
N ILE A 85 2.38 17.92 2.19
CA ILE A 85 2.85 16.90 3.12
C ILE A 85 1.92 16.87 4.32
N LEU A 86 1.32 15.71 4.56
CA LEU A 86 0.54 15.39 5.73
C LEU A 86 1.36 14.44 6.61
N GLU A 87 1.59 14.79 7.87
CA GLU A 87 2.48 13.99 8.73
C GLU A 87 1.94 13.87 10.15
N ASN A 88 2.07 12.67 10.72
CA ASN A 88 1.78 12.37 12.10
C ASN A 88 2.91 11.52 12.73
N GLU A 89 2.67 10.88 13.86
CA GLU A 89 3.65 10.06 14.58
C GLU A 89 4.14 8.85 13.76
N TYR A 90 3.29 8.30 12.87
CA TYR A 90 3.53 7.01 12.22
C TYR A 90 3.72 7.07 10.73
N ILE A 91 3.12 8.05 10.06
CA ILE A 91 3.22 8.20 8.62
C ILE A 91 3.56 9.62 8.20
N ARG A 92 4.26 9.70 7.08
CA ARG A 92 4.42 10.92 6.30
C ARG A 92 3.89 10.64 4.89
N LEU A 93 2.84 11.36 4.54
CA LEU A 93 2.16 11.25 3.26
C LEU A 93 2.48 12.48 2.41
N THR A 94 2.85 12.27 1.16
CA THR A 94 3.08 13.39 0.22
C THR A 94 2.08 13.28 -0.92
N LEU A 95 1.34 14.35 -1.15
CA LEU A 95 0.39 14.49 -2.24
C LEU A 95 1.01 15.34 -3.36
N LEU A 96 0.73 14.99 -4.63
CA LEU A 96 0.86 15.85 -5.79
C LEU A 96 -0.55 16.26 -6.21
N PRO A 97 -1.10 17.32 -5.60
CA PRO A 97 -2.53 17.58 -5.68
C PRO A 97 -3.00 18.06 -7.06
N ASP A 98 -2.11 18.68 -7.86
CA ASP A 98 -2.41 19.06 -9.24
C ASP A 98 -2.61 17.86 -10.18
N MET A 99 -2.23 16.65 -9.72
CA MET A 99 -2.32 15.39 -10.47
C MET A 99 -3.31 14.41 -9.82
N GLY A 100 -4.01 14.79 -8.75
CA GLY A 100 -4.87 13.88 -8.01
C GLY A 100 -4.15 12.66 -7.43
N ARG A 101 -2.87 12.80 -7.05
CA ARG A 101 -2.00 11.66 -6.75
C ARG A 101 -1.53 11.64 -5.29
N VAL A 102 -1.61 10.48 -4.66
CA VAL A 102 -0.86 10.19 -3.44
C VAL A 102 0.51 9.68 -3.86
N TYR A 103 1.53 10.54 -3.74
CA TYR A 103 2.85 10.25 -4.32
C TYR A 103 3.71 9.37 -3.42
N SER A 104 3.75 9.65 -2.11
CA SER A 104 4.64 8.97 -1.17
C SER A 104 3.90 8.61 0.11
N LEU A 105 4.19 7.44 0.66
CA LEU A 105 3.74 6.95 1.97
C LEU A 105 4.92 6.39 2.73
N ILE A 106 5.55 7.19 3.57
CA ILE A 106 6.65 6.75 4.43
C ILE A 106 6.08 6.21 5.75
N TYR A 107 6.46 4.99 6.12
CA TYR A 107 6.20 4.41 7.42
C TYR A 107 7.30 4.79 8.40
N LYS A 108 7.04 5.75 9.31
CA LYS A 108 8.06 6.33 10.19
C LYS A 108 8.70 5.36 11.19
N PRO A 109 8.01 4.30 11.69
CA PRO A 109 8.66 3.30 12.53
C PRO A 109 9.87 2.61 11.90
N THR A 110 9.83 2.36 10.59
CA THR A 110 10.93 1.76 9.83
C THR A 110 11.72 2.80 9.02
N GLY A 111 11.10 3.92 8.69
CA GLY A 111 11.65 4.93 7.78
C GLY A 111 11.46 4.58 6.29
N HIS A 112 10.74 3.50 5.97
CA HIS A 112 10.62 2.97 4.63
C HIS A 112 9.47 3.62 3.84
N GLU A 113 9.76 3.89 2.55
CA GLU A 113 8.77 4.26 1.54
C GLU A 113 8.01 3.02 1.09
N GLN A 114 6.68 3.13 0.95
CA GLN A 114 5.81 2.02 0.58
C GLN A 114 5.46 2.02 -0.91
N PHE A 115 5.58 3.17 -1.58
CA PHE A 115 5.31 3.29 -2.99
C PHE A 115 6.58 3.25 -3.83
N TRP A 116 6.43 2.70 -5.02
CA TRP A 116 7.44 2.82 -6.04
C TRP A 116 7.49 4.25 -6.61
N HIS A 117 8.70 4.74 -6.86
CA HIS A 117 8.96 5.99 -7.56
C HIS A 117 9.85 5.74 -8.76
N ASN A 118 9.50 6.32 -9.89
CA ASN A 118 10.38 6.31 -11.04
C ASN A 118 11.53 7.31 -10.81
N ASP A 119 12.79 6.86 -10.92
CA ASP A 119 13.96 7.72 -10.74
C ASP A 119 13.99 8.87 -11.77
N ILE A 120 13.47 8.63 -12.98
CA ILE A 120 13.22 9.65 -14.00
C ILE A 120 11.85 9.38 -14.60
N VAL A 121 10.91 10.27 -14.32
CA VAL A 121 9.55 10.18 -14.84
C VAL A 121 9.57 10.13 -16.36
N THR A 122 8.83 9.18 -16.93
CA THR A 122 8.74 8.99 -18.37
C THR A 122 7.31 8.74 -18.82
N VAL A 123 7.11 8.66 -20.13
CA VAL A 123 5.80 8.43 -20.74
C VAL A 123 5.82 7.17 -21.61
N GLY A 124 4.70 6.45 -21.59
CA GLY A 124 4.48 5.24 -22.38
C GLY A 124 3.19 5.28 -23.17
N GLY A 125 3.07 4.40 -24.17
CA GLY A 125 1.81 4.17 -24.87
C GLY A 125 0.82 3.45 -23.95
N GLY A 126 -0.46 3.83 -24.00
CA GLY A 126 -1.56 3.22 -23.26
C GLY A 126 -2.76 2.94 -24.15
N MET A 127 -3.68 2.10 -23.68
CA MET A 127 -4.92 1.74 -24.37
C MET A 127 -6.12 2.63 -23.94
N ASN A 128 -5.86 3.69 -23.18
CA ASN A 128 -6.86 4.69 -22.81
C ASN A 128 -7.16 5.69 -23.95
N ALA A 129 -8.14 6.56 -23.76
CA ALA A 129 -8.56 7.55 -24.76
C ALA A 129 -7.45 8.55 -25.12
N THR A 130 -6.47 8.81 -24.24
CA THR A 130 -5.33 9.69 -24.54
C THR A 130 -4.28 9.00 -25.43
N GLY A 131 -4.23 7.66 -25.43
CA GLY A 131 -3.25 6.85 -26.13
C GLY A 131 -1.87 6.79 -25.44
N TRP A 132 -1.74 7.35 -24.24
CA TRP A 132 -0.49 7.37 -23.46
C TRP A 132 -0.76 7.54 -21.96
N TRP A 133 0.27 7.38 -21.16
CA TRP A 133 0.23 7.63 -19.72
C TRP A 133 1.63 7.96 -19.16
N ILE A 134 1.70 8.34 -17.87
CA ILE A 134 2.91 8.80 -17.21
C ILE A 134 3.36 7.82 -16.12
N TRP A 135 4.62 7.39 -16.17
CA TRP A 135 5.27 6.60 -15.13
C TRP A 135 5.96 7.50 -14.11
N ILE A 136 5.28 7.84 -13.05
CA ILE A 136 5.82 8.69 -11.98
C ILE A 136 5.92 7.94 -10.65
N GLY A 137 5.00 7.03 -10.33
CA GLY A 137 4.94 6.31 -9.06
C GLY A 137 3.79 6.76 -8.17
N GLY A 138 3.73 6.21 -6.95
CA GLY A 138 2.67 6.50 -5.99
C GLY A 138 1.37 5.76 -6.24
N ALA A 139 0.24 6.35 -5.87
CA ALA A 139 -1.10 5.85 -6.14
C ALA A 139 -1.89 6.86 -6.95
N GLU A 140 -2.45 6.44 -8.08
CA GLU A 140 -3.36 7.22 -8.90
C GLU A 140 -4.81 6.76 -8.69
N TYR A 141 -5.74 7.67 -8.91
CA TYR A 141 -7.17 7.47 -8.89
C TYR A 141 -7.68 7.71 -10.30
N THR A 142 -8.28 6.70 -10.92
CA THR A 142 -8.51 6.67 -12.36
C THR A 142 -9.99 6.65 -12.71
N LEU A 143 -10.38 7.49 -13.65
CA LEU A 143 -11.74 7.64 -14.17
C LEU A 143 -11.63 7.96 -15.68
N PRO A 144 -12.59 7.57 -16.57
CA PRO A 144 -13.90 6.96 -16.29
C PRO A 144 -13.91 5.42 -16.41
N GLY A 145 -12.82 4.83 -16.67
CA GLY A 145 -12.63 3.41 -16.90
C GLY A 145 -11.58 3.16 -17.91
N ASP A 146 -11.14 2.61 -18.72
CA ASP A 146 -10.01 2.36 -19.60
C ASP A 146 -8.69 2.17 -18.77
N GLU A 147 -7.68 1.67 -19.41
CA GLU A 147 -6.36 1.53 -18.79
C GLU A 147 -5.88 2.91 -18.32
N HIS A 148 -5.60 3.06 -17.02
CA HIS A 148 -5.23 4.31 -16.34
C HIS A 148 -6.29 5.44 -16.43
N GLY A 149 -7.45 5.22 -17.04
CA GLY A 149 -8.43 6.29 -17.24
C GLY A 149 -7.87 7.50 -18.02
N THR A 150 -8.44 8.67 -17.77
CA THR A 150 -8.01 9.94 -18.41
C THR A 150 -7.77 11.06 -17.39
N THR A 151 -8.27 10.93 -16.16
CA THR A 151 -8.16 11.97 -15.12
C THR A 151 -6.73 12.26 -14.69
N TRP A 152 -5.81 11.32 -14.83
CA TRP A 152 -4.38 11.55 -14.59
C TRP A 152 -3.77 12.63 -15.51
N ALA A 153 -4.33 12.82 -16.70
CA ALA A 153 -3.89 13.83 -17.68
C ALA A 153 -4.56 15.19 -17.48
N GLU A 154 -5.53 15.30 -16.58
CA GLU A 154 -6.19 16.53 -16.24
C GLU A 154 -5.43 17.29 -15.15
N ARG A 155 -5.64 18.59 -15.10
CA ARG A 155 -5.18 19.40 -13.99
C ARG A 155 -6.25 19.43 -12.91
N TRP A 156 -5.97 18.79 -11.78
CA TRP A 156 -6.83 18.80 -10.61
C TRP A 156 -6.80 20.16 -9.91
N THR A 157 -7.93 20.56 -9.37
CA THR A 157 -8.02 21.64 -8.39
C THR A 157 -7.95 21.04 -6.99
N TRP A 158 -7.51 21.82 -6.00
CA TRP A 158 -7.41 21.30 -4.64
C TRP A 158 -7.51 22.40 -3.59
N GLU A 159 -7.89 22.01 -2.38
CA GLU A 159 -7.99 22.85 -1.21
C GLU A 159 -7.72 22.08 0.08
N ILE A 160 -7.32 22.81 1.12
CA ILE A 160 -7.24 22.27 2.48
C ILE A 160 -8.61 22.46 3.13
N VAL A 161 -9.40 21.37 3.24
CA VAL A 161 -10.74 21.44 3.82
C VAL A 161 -10.74 21.31 5.33
N GLU A 162 -9.69 20.70 5.91
CA GLU A 162 -9.52 20.62 7.37
C GLU A 162 -8.04 20.63 7.75
N ASN A 163 -7.70 21.47 8.74
CA ASN A 163 -6.38 21.52 9.38
C ASN A 163 -6.54 21.70 10.88
N SER A 164 -7.15 20.72 11.53
CA SER A 164 -7.43 20.71 12.97
C SER A 164 -6.43 19.83 13.74
N GLU A 165 -6.49 19.84 15.08
CA GLU A 165 -5.70 18.94 15.94
C GLU A 165 -6.18 17.48 15.88
N THR A 166 -7.35 17.20 15.29
CA THR A 166 -7.95 15.87 15.22
C THR A 166 -7.96 15.27 13.82
N ARG A 167 -7.80 16.11 12.78
CA ARG A 167 -7.84 15.68 11.39
C ARG A 167 -7.13 16.67 10.48
N LYS A 168 -6.42 16.17 9.49
CA LYS A 168 -5.90 16.96 8.36
C LYS A 168 -6.48 16.38 7.09
N THR A 169 -7.11 17.21 6.26
CA THR A 169 -7.75 16.76 5.01
C THR A 169 -7.43 17.70 3.86
N VAL A 170 -6.96 17.12 2.77
CA VAL A 170 -6.80 17.78 1.48
C VAL A 170 -7.84 17.21 0.53
N ARG A 171 -8.64 18.08 -0.06
CA ARG A 171 -9.59 17.75 -1.14
C ARG A 171 -8.91 18.02 -2.48
N MET A 172 -8.99 17.05 -3.36
CA MET A 172 -8.63 17.16 -4.77
C MET A 172 -9.88 16.92 -5.61
N HIS A 173 -10.05 17.68 -6.69
CA HIS A 173 -11.25 17.63 -7.52
C HIS A 173 -10.87 17.73 -8.99
N VAL A 174 -11.52 16.92 -9.82
CA VAL A 174 -11.39 16.94 -11.26
C VAL A 174 -12.76 16.72 -11.92
N GLN A 175 -12.96 17.32 -13.09
CA GLN A 175 -14.02 16.96 -14.01
C GLN A 175 -13.38 16.29 -15.23
N GLU A 176 -13.76 15.06 -15.51
CA GLU A 176 -13.30 14.31 -16.66
C GLU A 176 -13.91 14.88 -17.95
N ARG A 177 -13.08 15.15 -18.97
CA ARG A 177 -13.48 15.95 -20.15
C ARG A 177 -14.49 15.25 -21.05
N GLY A 178 -14.34 13.95 -21.27
CA GLY A 178 -15.17 13.19 -22.22
C GLY A 178 -16.55 12.90 -21.65
N THR A 179 -16.62 12.38 -20.44
CA THR A 179 -17.85 11.99 -19.78
C THR A 179 -18.48 13.09 -18.94
N GLN A 180 -17.73 14.12 -18.61
CA GLN A 180 -18.09 15.20 -17.68
C GLN A 180 -18.31 14.73 -16.24
N LEU A 181 -17.96 13.50 -15.90
CA LEU A 181 -18.03 13.02 -14.53
C LEU A 181 -17.11 13.85 -13.63
N GLU A 182 -17.61 14.17 -12.44
CA GLU A 182 -16.83 14.85 -11.41
C GLU A 182 -16.34 13.85 -10.39
N GLU A 183 -15.05 13.94 -10.04
CA GLU A 183 -14.43 13.18 -8.98
C GLU A 183 -13.93 14.12 -7.89
N ILE A 184 -14.35 13.85 -6.63
CA ILE A 184 -13.80 14.47 -5.44
C ILE A 184 -13.06 13.38 -4.65
N LEU A 185 -11.80 13.65 -4.33
CA LEU A 185 -10.93 12.79 -3.55
C LEU A 185 -10.48 13.55 -2.30
N ASP A 186 -11.01 13.17 -1.14
CA ASP A 186 -10.60 13.70 0.17
C ASP A 186 -9.58 12.77 0.81
N ILE A 187 -8.33 13.22 0.92
CA ILE A 187 -7.26 12.49 1.59
C ILE A 187 -7.09 13.03 2.99
N SER A 188 -7.26 12.15 3.98
CA SER A 188 -7.20 12.51 5.40
C SER A 188 -6.20 11.68 6.18
N ILE A 189 -5.53 12.32 7.16
CA ILE A 189 -4.79 11.64 8.21
C ILE A 189 -5.29 12.06 9.60
N TYR A 190 -5.00 11.24 10.60
CA TYR A 190 -5.43 11.41 11.98
C TYR A 190 -4.24 11.28 12.93
N PRO A 191 -4.24 11.95 14.10
CA PRO A 191 -3.18 11.76 15.10
C PRO A 191 -3.17 10.30 15.58
N LYS A 192 -1.97 9.77 15.80
CA LYS A 192 -1.75 8.40 16.31
C LYS A 192 -2.34 7.28 15.45
N LYS A 193 -2.53 7.52 14.15
CA LYS A 193 -2.98 6.52 13.16
C LYS A 193 -1.93 6.34 12.07
N ALA A 194 -1.63 5.10 11.73
CA ALA A 194 -0.69 4.76 10.66
C ALA A 194 -1.36 4.66 9.28
N TYR A 195 -2.64 4.99 9.14
CA TYR A 195 -3.34 4.99 7.86
C TYR A 195 -3.61 6.40 7.34
N TYR A 196 -3.70 6.51 6.04
CA TYR A 196 -4.50 7.55 5.44
C TYR A 196 -5.87 7.01 5.01
N GLU A 197 -6.84 7.90 5.01
CA GLU A 197 -8.20 7.65 4.53
C GLU A 197 -8.40 8.38 3.21
N ALA A 198 -8.90 7.68 2.21
CA ALA A 198 -9.35 8.23 0.94
C ALA A 198 -10.87 8.11 0.87
N ALA A 199 -11.57 9.25 0.88
CA ALA A 199 -13.01 9.31 0.66
C ALA A 199 -13.26 9.82 -0.76
N ILE A 200 -13.88 8.96 -1.58
CA ILE A 200 -14.11 9.22 -3.01
C ILE A 200 -15.59 9.49 -3.24
N THR A 201 -15.88 10.55 -3.99
CA THR A 201 -17.22 10.86 -4.46
C THR A 201 -17.20 11.06 -5.98
N LEU A 202 -18.02 10.30 -6.69
CA LEU A 202 -18.26 10.48 -8.12
C LEU A 202 -19.65 11.06 -8.32
N THR A 203 -19.74 12.10 -9.16
CA THR A 203 -21.01 12.74 -9.51
C THR A 203 -21.14 12.81 -11.03
N ASN A 204 -22.32 12.48 -11.52
CA ASN A 204 -22.70 12.74 -12.90
C ASN A 204 -23.51 14.05 -12.98
N PRO A 205 -22.93 15.19 -13.33
CA PRO A 205 -23.64 16.46 -13.41
C PRO A 205 -24.49 16.62 -14.69
N THR A 206 -24.40 15.64 -15.61
CA THR A 206 -25.09 15.70 -16.91
C THR A 206 -26.55 15.28 -16.83
N ASP A 207 -27.29 15.51 -17.90
CA ASP A 207 -28.70 15.07 -18.07
C ASP A 207 -28.82 13.68 -18.71
N GLN A 208 -27.70 12.99 -18.93
CA GLN A 208 -27.63 11.65 -19.51
C GLN A 208 -27.07 10.65 -18.52
N THR A 209 -27.38 9.36 -18.70
CA THR A 209 -26.70 8.28 -17.98
C THR A 209 -25.30 8.11 -18.53
N VAL A 210 -24.29 8.16 -17.67
CA VAL A 210 -22.87 7.96 -18.01
C VAL A 210 -22.41 6.61 -17.45
N HIS A 211 -21.63 5.86 -18.23
CA HIS A 211 -21.05 4.61 -17.77
C HIS A 211 -19.59 4.84 -17.31
N TYR A 212 -19.26 4.35 -16.14
CA TYR A 212 -17.95 4.53 -15.50
C TYR A 212 -17.42 3.23 -14.91
N ALA A 213 -16.12 3.16 -14.75
CA ALA A 213 -15.42 2.37 -13.75
C ALA A 213 -14.40 3.28 -13.08
N HIS A 214 -14.24 3.15 -11.78
CA HIS A 214 -13.22 3.85 -11.02
C HIS A 214 -12.25 2.84 -10.43
N TRP A 215 -10.96 3.10 -10.60
CA TRP A 215 -9.89 2.25 -10.08
C TRP A 215 -8.83 3.08 -9.39
N ILE A 216 -8.34 2.58 -8.27
CA ILE A 216 -7.10 3.07 -7.65
C ILE A 216 -5.95 2.18 -8.11
N ASN A 217 -4.82 2.79 -8.47
CA ASN A 217 -3.59 2.09 -8.84
C ASN A 217 -2.44 2.48 -7.91
N PRO A 218 -2.29 1.85 -6.75
CA PRO A 218 -1.10 1.98 -5.93
C PRO A 218 0.03 1.11 -6.49
N GLN A 219 1.17 1.73 -6.75
CA GLN A 219 2.40 1.07 -7.19
C GLN A 219 3.25 0.75 -5.97
N TRP A 220 3.20 -0.50 -5.49
CA TRP A 220 3.78 -0.88 -4.20
C TRP A 220 5.17 -1.49 -4.29
N THR A 221 6.04 -1.09 -3.35
CA THR A 221 7.35 -1.69 -3.08
C THR A 221 7.61 -1.67 -1.56
N PRO A 222 6.87 -2.45 -0.76
CA PRO A 222 7.07 -2.46 0.69
C PRO A 222 8.48 -2.91 1.06
N GLY A 223 9.04 -2.36 2.16
CA GLY A 223 10.39 -2.66 2.61
C GLY A 223 11.45 -1.61 2.24
N GLY A 224 11.05 -0.52 1.56
CA GLY A 224 11.90 0.67 1.38
C GLY A 224 12.96 0.60 0.28
N HIS A 225 12.99 -0.46 -0.53
CA HIS A 225 14.01 -0.65 -1.57
C HIS A 225 13.70 0.03 -2.90
N ASN A 226 12.51 0.60 -3.04
CA ASN A 226 11.97 1.09 -4.31
C ASN A 226 11.94 0.00 -5.42
N GLU A 227 11.89 -1.25 -5.01
CA GLU A 227 11.77 -2.44 -5.85
C GLU A 227 11.19 -3.60 -5.03
N LEU A 228 10.57 -4.56 -5.70
CA LEU A 228 10.12 -5.80 -5.07
C LEU A 228 11.29 -6.76 -4.93
N THR A 229 11.42 -7.37 -3.76
CA THR A 229 12.38 -8.46 -3.52
C THR A 229 11.72 -9.81 -3.85
N ASP A 230 12.51 -10.87 -4.06
CA ASP A 230 11.99 -12.20 -4.40
C ASP A 230 11.10 -12.81 -3.30
N SER A 231 11.22 -12.31 -2.09
CA SER A 231 10.40 -12.68 -0.92
C SER A 231 9.06 -11.94 -0.85
N THR A 232 8.79 -10.95 -1.72
CA THR A 232 7.54 -10.19 -1.68
C THR A 232 6.36 -11.09 -2.03
N GLU A 233 5.40 -11.18 -1.11
CA GLU A 233 4.14 -11.93 -1.21
C GLU A 233 2.98 -10.99 -1.52
N PHE A 234 2.19 -11.34 -2.54
CA PHE A 234 0.89 -10.73 -2.82
C PHE A 234 -0.20 -11.50 -2.06
N ILE A 235 -0.93 -10.80 -1.22
CA ILE A 235 -1.93 -11.40 -0.32
C ILE A 235 -3.30 -10.92 -0.75
N ILE A 236 -4.09 -11.83 -1.31
CA ILE A 236 -5.44 -11.58 -1.82
C ILE A 236 -6.38 -12.58 -1.16
N PRO A 237 -7.44 -12.15 -0.48
CA PRO A 237 -8.43 -13.03 0.12
C PRO A 237 -9.42 -13.57 -0.93
N THR A 238 -8.92 -14.42 -1.82
CA THR A 238 -9.70 -15.07 -2.88
C THR A 238 -9.37 -16.57 -2.96
N ASP A 239 -10.28 -17.37 -3.52
CA ASP A 239 -10.02 -18.78 -3.84
C ASP A 239 -9.33 -18.94 -5.19
N ARG A 240 -9.68 -18.07 -6.15
CA ARG A 240 -9.25 -18.20 -7.53
C ARG A 240 -8.84 -16.87 -8.13
N ILE A 241 -7.98 -16.96 -9.13
CA ILE A 241 -7.57 -15.84 -9.97
C ILE A 241 -7.93 -16.11 -11.43
N LEU A 242 -8.18 -15.03 -12.14
CA LEU A 242 -8.39 -14.99 -13.58
C LEU A 242 -7.17 -14.38 -14.26
N ILE A 243 -6.80 -14.90 -15.41
CA ILE A 243 -5.70 -14.40 -16.23
C ILE A 243 -6.25 -14.12 -17.62
N GLU A 244 -6.13 -12.88 -18.08
CA GLU A 244 -6.52 -12.55 -19.45
C GLU A 244 -5.79 -13.41 -20.49
N GLU A 245 -6.45 -13.73 -21.59
CA GLU A 245 -5.92 -14.61 -22.64
C GLU A 245 -4.53 -14.18 -23.13
N ARG A 246 -4.32 -12.88 -23.31
CA ARG A 246 -3.02 -12.31 -23.76
C ARG A 246 -1.86 -12.63 -22.81
N TRP A 247 -2.13 -12.84 -21.50
CA TRP A 247 -1.12 -13.11 -20.49
C TRP A 247 -0.98 -14.59 -20.12
N GLN A 248 -1.88 -15.47 -20.58
CA GLN A 248 -1.85 -16.90 -20.23
C GLN A 248 -0.55 -17.59 -20.66
N LYS A 249 0.06 -17.15 -21.76
CA LYS A 249 1.38 -17.64 -22.19
C LYS A 249 2.51 -17.33 -21.18
N ASN A 250 2.35 -16.29 -20.37
CA ASN A 250 3.33 -15.84 -19.38
C ASN A 250 3.05 -16.41 -17.98
N LEU A 251 1.77 -16.46 -17.58
CA LEU A 251 1.31 -16.76 -16.23
C LEU A 251 0.61 -18.11 -16.10
N GLY A 252 0.31 -18.79 -17.20
CA GLY A 252 -0.38 -20.07 -17.22
C GLY A 252 -1.89 -19.92 -17.50
N PRO A 253 -2.64 -21.06 -17.45
CA PRO A 253 -4.06 -21.08 -17.83
C PRO A 253 -4.93 -20.29 -16.84
N SER A 254 -6.15 -19.96 -17.25
CA SER A 254 -7.18 -19.30 -16.44
C SER A 254 -8.45 -20.18 -16.39
N PRO A 255 -9.17 -20.29 -15.25
CA PRO A 255 -8.80 -19.78 -13.94
C PRO A 255 -7.76 -20.66 -13.22
N GLN A 256 -7.13 -20.11 -12.15
CA GLN A 256 -6.22 -20.87 -11.28
C GLN A 256 -6.66 -20.76 -9.81
N ASN A 257 -6.38 -21.80 -9.02
CA ASN A 257 -6.50 -21.71 -7.57
C ASN A 257 -5.44 -20.75 -7.01
N TRP A 258 -5.82 -19.92 -6.05
CA TRP A 258 -4.89 -18.98 -5.41
C TRP A 258 -4.10 -19.60 -4.27
N ALA A 259 -4.70 -20.50 -3.49
CA ALA A 259 -4.00 -21.19 -2.42
C ALA A 259 -2.82 -22.00 -2.96
N GLY A 260 -1.61 -21.74 -2.45
CA GLY A 260 -0.38 -22.42 -2.89
C GLY A 260 0.11 -22.00 -4.29
N ASN A 261 -0.52 -21.02 -4.93
CA ASN A 261 -0.11 -20.58 -6.26
C ASN A 261 1.27 -19.90 -6.22
N PRO A 262 2.20 -20.25 -7.13
CA PRO A 262 3.50 -19.58 -7.20
C PRO A 262 3.43 -18.07 -7.44
N LEU A 263 2.38 -17.58 -8.12
CA LEU A 263 2.15 -16.15 -8.41
C LEU A 263 1.82 -15.33 -7.15
N ARG A 264 1.60 -15.98 -6.01
CA ARG A 264 1.53 -15.29 -4.70
C ARG A 264 2.83 -14.58 -4.35
N PHE A 265 3.95 -14.99 -4.94
CA PHE A 265 5.25 -14.34 -4.75
C PHE A 265 5.75 -13.77 -6.06
N ILE A 266 6.36 -12.57 -6.02
CA ILE A 266 6.92 -11.94 -7.22
C ILE A 266 7.92 -12.84 -7.96
N ARG A 267 8.69 -13.68 -7.25
CA ARG A 267 9.61 -14.66 -7.85
C ARG A 267 8.90 -15.69 -8.75
N GLY A 268 7.60 -15.88 -8.60
CA GLY A 268 6.77 -16.74 -9.46
C GLY A 268 6.43 -16.10 -10.80
N TRP A 269 6.54 -14.78 -10.90
CA TRP A 269 6.25 -14.01 -12.11
C TRP A 269 7.47 -13.94 -13.01
N LYS A 270 7.66 -14.94 -13.83
CA LYS A 270 8.84 -15.02 -14.72
C LYS A 270 8.85 -13.95 -15.80
N ASN A 271 7.68 -13.47 -16.19
CA ASN A 271 7.46 -12.48 -17.23
C ASN A 271 6.39 -11.48 -16.80
N MET A 272 6.28 -10.40 -17.55
CA MET A 272 5.21 -9.42 -17.43
C MET A 272 3.84 -10.09 -17.57
N GLY A 273 2.89 -9.63 -16.77
CA GLY A 273 1.54 -10.12 -16.82
C GLY A 273 0.60 -9.40 -15.87
N ASP A 274 -0.62 -9.83 -15.90
CA ASP A 274 -1.77 -9.28 -15.25
C ASP A 274 -2.69 -10.41 -14.78
N LEU A 275 -3.21 -10.33 -13.58
CA LEU A 275 -4.19 -11.25 -13.03
C LEU A 275 -5.22 -10.53 -12.17
N MET A 276 -6.44 -11.03 -12.17
CA MET A 276 -7.56 -10.51 -11.40
C MET A 276 -8.05 -11.52 -10.36
N ALA A 277 -8.56 -11.04 -9.23
CA ALA A 277 -9.26 -11.89 -8.28
C ALA A 277 -10.62 -12.31 -8.83
N ASP A 278 -10.94 -13.63 -8.80
CA ASP A 278 -12.28 -14.13 -9.11
C ASP A 278 -13.19 -14.02 -7.87
N GLY A 279 -13.45 -12.79 -7.47
CA GLY A 279 -14.20 -12.43 -6.26
C GLY A 279 -13.35 -12.41 -4.99
N LEU A 280 -13.65 -11.44 -4.14
CA LEU A 280 -12.98 -11.24 -2.85
C LEU A 280 -13.85 -11.76 -1.70
N LYS A 281 -13.26 -12.51 -0.77
CA LYS A 281 -13.91 -12.96 0.47
C LYS A 281 -13.99 -11.85 1.50
N GLU A 282 -12.95 -11.01 1.58
CA GLU A 282 -12.79 -9.92 2.53
C GLU A 282 -12.40 -8.63 1.82
N GLY A 283 -12.68 -7.48 2.45
CA GLY A 283 -12.41 -6.16 1.90
C GLY A 283 -10.97 -5.68 2.15
N PHE A 284 -9.97 -6.46 1.78
CA PHE A 284 -8.57 -6.05 1.83
C PHE A 284 -7.73 -6.78 0.78
N TYR A 285 -6.56 -6.23 0.45
CA TYR A 285 -5.44 -6.92 -0.18
C TYR A 285 -4.13 -6.25 0.21
N SER A 286 -3.00 -6.93 0.04
CA SER A 286 -1.71 -6.47 0.55
C SER A 286 -0.55 -6.99 -0.28
N ALA A 287 0.59 -6.27 -0.22
CA ALA A 287 1.91 -6.79 -0.54
C ALA A 287 2.76 -6.80 0.74
N TYR A 288 3.54 -7.86 0.94
CA TYR A 288 4.38 -8.05 2.12
C TYR A 288 5.79 -8.49 1.74
N SER A 289 6.80 -7.75 2.17
CA SER A 289 8.21 -8.12 2.06
C SER A 289 8.60 -8.96 3.26
N HIS A 290 8.92 -10.26 3.03
CA HIS A 290 9.37 -11.14 4.10
C HIS A 290 10.83 -10.90 4.50
N ASP A 291 11.63 -10.21 3.69
CA ASP A 291 13.01 -9.85 4.02
C ASP A 291 13.03 -8.72 5.06
N GLU A 292 12.12 -7.74 4.91
CA GLU A 292 12.02 -6.57 5.78
C GLU A 292 10.92 -6.72 6.84
N GLU A 293 10.21 -7.85 6.83
CA GLU A 293 9.06 -8.11 7.72
C GLU A 293 8.04 -6.95 7.73
N GLU A 294 7.80 -6.35 6.56
CA GLU A 294 6.94 -5.18 6.38
C GLU A 294 6.01 -5.33 5.19
N GLY A 295 4.80 -4.82 5.33
CA GLY A 295 3.80 -4.82 4.26
C GLY A 295 2.99 -3.54 4.22
N VAL A 296 2.25 -3.38 3.13
CA VAL A 296 1.25 -2.33 2.95
C VAL A 296 -0.08 -2.97 2.57
N VAL A 297 -1.17 -2.50 3.18
CA VAL A 297 -2.51 -3.04 2.98
C VAL A 297 -3.49 -1.95 2.58
N ARG A 298 -4.35 -2.24 1.60
CA ARG A 298 -5.57 -1.49 1.30
C ARG A 298 -6.76 -2.19 1.94
N VAL A 299 -7.61 -1.43 2.62
CA VAL A 299 -8.86 -1.89 3.25
C VAL A 299 -10.03 -1.10 2.68
N PHE A 300 -11.11 -1.78 2.34
CA PHE A 300 -12.24 -1.19 1.63
C PHE A 300 -13.53 -1.98 1.86
N ASP A 301 -14.66 -1.42 1.44
CA ASP A 301 -15.94 -2.14 1.36
C ASP A 301 -16.00 -2.90 0.02
N LYS A 302 -15.87 -4.23 0.08
CA LYS A 302 -15.87 -5.10 -1.12
C LYS A 302 -17.19 -5.08 -1.90
N GLU A 303 -18.27 -4.61 -1.31
CA GLU A 303 -19.55 -4.44 -2.02
C GLU A 303 -19.56 -3.15 -2.85
N LYS A 304 -18.67 -2.19 -2.52
CA LYS A 304 -18.50 -0.93 -3.24
C LYS A 304 -17.37 -1.02 -4.28
N THR A 305 -16.28 -1.67 -3.91
CA THR A 305 -15.08 -1.81 -4.72
C THR A 305 -14.65 -3.28 -4.79
N PRO A 306 -15.42 -4.14 -5.53
CA PRO A 306 -15.19 -5.58 -5.59
C PRO A 306 -13.97 -5.98 -6.42
N GLY A 307 -13.41 -5.06 -7.22
CA GLY A 307 -12.31 -5.34 -8.14
C GLY A 307 -10.96 -5.40 -7.45
N MET A 308 -10.15 -6.34 -7.87
CA MET A 308 -8.74 -6.43 -7.50
C MET A 308 -7.96 -7.03 -8.66
N ASP A 309 -6.93 -6.35 -9.09
CA ASP A 309 -6.05 -6.72 -10.17
C ASP A 309 -4.58 -6.48 -9.79
N ILE A 310 -3.68 -7.33 -10.27
CA ILE A 310 -2.23 -7.14 -10.16
C ILE A 310 -1.62 -7.14 -11.54
N TRP A 311 -0.90 -6.07 -11.85
CA TRP A 311 0.00 -6.01 -12.97
C TRP A 311 1.44 -5.84 -12.51
N THR A 312 2.40 -6.52 -13.16
CA THR A 312 3.84 -6.33 -12.96
C THR A 312 4.64 -6.69 -14.20
N TYR A 313 5.81 -6.09 -14.35
CA TYR A 313 6.79 -6.52 -15.37
C TYR A 313 7.34 -7.93 -15.16
N GLY A 314 7.09 -8.52 -13.98
CA GLY A 314 7.66 -9.78 -13.56
C GLY A 314 9.09 -9.65 -13.02
N TYR A 315 9.47 -10.59 -12.20
CA TYR A 315 10.72 -10.55 -11.43
C TYR A 315 11.98 -10.57 -12.30
N HIS A 316 11.96 -11.27 -13.44
CA HIS A 316 13.12 -11.42 -14.31
C HIS A 316 13.20 -10.42 -15.45
N THR A 317 12.17 -9.62 -15.67
CA THR A 317 12.11 -8.62 -16.75
C THR A 317 12.36 -7.19 -16.28
N THR A 318 12.88 -7.01 -15.09
CA THR A 318 13.11 -5.75 -14.37
C THR A 318 14.07 -4.77 -15.05
N ARG A 319 14.48 -5.02 -16.29
CA ARG A 319 15.44 -4.21 -17.04
C ARG A 319 14.88 -3.61 -18.32
N ILE A 320 13.56 -3.41 -18.37
CA ILE A 320 13.00 -2.68 -19.51
C ILE A 320 13.41 -1.22 -19.35
N PRO A 321 14.15 -0.66 -20.30
CA PRO A 321 14.52 0.75 -20.26
C PRO A 321 13.24 1.58 -20.35
N MET A 322 12.85 2.23 -19.26
CA MET A 322 11.70 3.14 -19.23
C MET A 322 12.11 4.51 -19.74
N GLY A 323 12.54 4.58 -21.02
CA GLY A 323 12.74 5.84 -21.71
C GLY A 323 13.95 6.68 -21.31
N SER A 324 14.53 6.49 -20.14
CA SER A 324 15.71 7.23 -19.65
C SER A 324 17.00 6.42 -19.72
N GLY A 325 16.95 5.15 -20.19
CA GLY A 325 18.08 4.23 -20.13
C GLY A 325 18.34 3.65 -18.73
N ALA A 326 17.65 4.12 -17.67
CA ALA A 326 17.69 3.52 -16.35
C ALA A 326 16.95 2.17 -16.37
N PRO A 327 17.47 1.14 -15.68
CA PRO A 327 16.74 -0.10 -15.53
C PRO A 327 15.46 0.15 -14.74
N ASN A 328 14.34 -0.42 -15.19
CA ASN A 328 13.13 -0.43 -14.39
C ASN A 328 13.38 -1.30 -13.15
N LYS A 329 13.13 -0.73 -11.99
CA LYS A 329 13.09 -1.47 -10.75
C LYS A 329 11.71 -2.09 -10.62
N GLY A 330 11.66 -3.40 -10.41
CA GLY A 330 10.39 -4.15 -10.35
C GLY A 330 9.44 -3.61 -9.30
N TYR A 331 8.22 -3.32 -9.70
CA TYR A 331 7.11 -2.94 -8.83
C TYR A 331 5.85 -3.70 -9.22
N ALA A 332 4.83 -3.67 -8.38
CA ALA A 332 3.51 -4.17 -8.71
C ALA A 332 2.49 -3.03 -8.68
N GLU A 333 1.64 -3.01 -9.67
CA GLU A 333 0.40 -2.25 -9.68
C GLU A 333 -0.67 -3.12 -9.02
N MET A 334 -1.11 -2.74 -7.84
CA MET A 334 -2.14 -3.49 -7.12
C MET A 334 -3.46 -2.74 -7.19
N TRP A 335 -4.10 -2.86 -8.33
CA TRP A 335 -5.33 -2.17 -8.66
C TRP A 335 -6.51 -2.60 -7.79
N GLY A 336 -7.41 -1.66 -7.52
CA GLY A 336 -8.68 -1.95 -6.89
C GLY A 336 -9.76 -1.00 -7.39
N GLY A 337 -10.95 -1.54 -7.65
CA GLY A 337 -11.95 -0.73 -8.33
C GLY A 337 -13.39 -1.11 -8.09
N THR A 338 -14.28 -0.27 -8.59
CA THR A 338 -15.74 -0.41 -8.50
C THR A 338 -16.31 -1.54 -9.34
N SER A 339 -15.51 -2.06 -10.29
CA SER A 339 -15.86 -3.16 -11.19
C SER A 339 -15.11 -4.43 -10.81
N LYS A 340 -15.63 -5.61 -11.10
CA LYS A 340 -14.94 -6.88 -10.83
C LYS A 340 -13.83 -7.15 -11.81
N LEU A 341 -14.01 -6.73 -13.06
CA LEU A 341 -13.08 -6.96 -14.15
C LEU A 341 -12.52 -5.62 -14.65
N TYR A 342 -11.22 -5.51 -14.70
CA TYR A 342 -10.49 -4.38 -15.24
C TYR A 342 -10.07 -4.67 -16.68
N PRO A 343 -10.14 -3.69 -17.59
CA PRO A 343 -10.73 -2.35 -17.47
C PRO A 343 -12.17 -2.28 -18.02
N ASP A 344 -12.75 -3.36 -18.45
CA ASP A 344 -13.87 -3.41 -19.40
C ASP A 344 -15.25 -3.28 -18.76
N GLU A 345 -15.42 -3.70 -17.51
CA GLU A 345 -16.71 -3.65 -16.83
C GLU A 345 -17.02 -2.23 -16.36
N ARG A 346 -18.16 -1.67 -16.79
CA ARG A 346 -18.59 -0.32 -16.41
C ARG A 346 -19.99 -0.32 -15.83
N HIS A 347 -20.24 0.62 -14.90
CA HIS A 347 -21.52 0.78 -14.22
C HIS A 347 -22.24 2.05 -14.66
N PRO A 348 -23.56 2.05 -14.80
CA PRO A 348 -24.32 3.25 -15.13
C PRO A 348 -24.40 4.18 -13.90
N LEU A 349 -24.17 5.47 -14.10
CA LEU A 349 -24.48 6.54 -13.15
C LEU A 349 -25.50 7.47 -13.80
N GLY A 350 -26.73 7.52 -13.24
CA GLY A 350 -27.83 8.29 -13.79
C GLY A 350 -27.61 9.82 -13.72
N PRO A 351 -28.44 10.61 -14.40
CA PRO A 351 -28.40 12.07 -14.38
C PRO A 351 -28.47 12.63 -12.96
N GLY A 352 -27.55 13.54 -12.60
CA GLY A 352 -27.48 14.17 -11.29
C GLY A 352 -27.17 13.21 -10.12
N ALA A 353 -26.89 11.93 -10.39
CA ALA A 353 -26.59 10.95 -9.35
C ALA A 353 -25.16 11.08 -8.84
N SER A 354 -24.98 10.74 -7.57
CA SER A 354 -23.66 10.64 -6.92
C SER A 354 -23.52 9.31 -6.18
N ILE A 355 -22.30 8.81 -6.14
CA ILE A 355 -21.92 7.64 -5.34
C ILE A 355 -20.73 8.01 -4.48
N HIS A 356 -20.60 7.33 -3.34
CA HIS A 356 -19.57 7.61 -2.36
C HIS A 356 -19.10 6.33 -1.68
N TRP A 357 -17.77 6.26 -1.43
CA TRP A 357 -17.16 5.22 -0.61
C TRP A 357 -15.88 5.73 0.05
N THR A 358 -15.37 4.97 1.02
CA THR A 358 -14.15 5.29 1.76
C THR A 358 -13.24 4.07 1.81
N GLU A 359 -11.95 4.31 1.67
CA GLU A 359 -10.90 3.32 1.72
C GLU A 359 -9.80 3.76 2.67
N TRP A 360 -9.06 2.79 3.19
CA TRP A 360 -7.91 3.04 4.07
C TRP A 360 -6.70 2.30 3.53
N MET A 361 -5.54 2.95 3.62
CA MET A 361 -4.27 2.33 3.26
C MET A 361 -3.27 2.57 4.38
N TYR A 362 -2.60 1.51 4.81
CA TYR A 362 -1.61 1.62 5.87
C TYR A 362 -0.50 0.57 5.77
N PRO A 363 0.75 0.94 6.15
CA PRO A 363 1.83 -0.01 6.36
C PRO A 363 1.70 -0.73 7.70
N TYR A 364 2.23 -1.95 7.75
CA TYR A 364 2.29 -2.78 8.95
C TYR A 364 3.57 -3.63 8.95
N GLN A 365 4.02 -4.07 10.13
CA GLN A 365 5.31 -4.76 10.28
C GLN A 365 5.24 -5.93 11.26
N ASP A 366 6.28 -6.81 11.22
CA ASP A 366 6.56 -7.89 12.17
C ASP A 366 5.41 -8.90 12.40
N THR A 367 4.51 -9.03 11.42
CA THR A 367 3.41 -10.01 11.46
C THR A 367 3.73 -11.32 10.73
N ARG A 368 4.83 -11.38 9.98
CA ARG A 368 5.26 -12.50 9.14
C ARG A 368 4.25 -12.89 8.07
N GLY A 369 3.60 -11.91 7.47
CA GLY A 369 2.53 -12.04 6.48
C GLY A 369 1.19 -11.52 6.99
N LEU A 370 0.10 -11.87 6.29
CA LEU A 370 -1.24 -11.39 6.59
C LEU A 370 -2.27 -12.48 6.27
N THR A 371 -3.26 -12.65 7.12
CA THR A 371 -4.43 -13.50 6.86
C THR A 371 -5.75 -12.74 6.95
N PHE A 372 -5.73 -11.60 7.64
CA PHE A 372 -6.88 -10.72 7.77
C PHE A 372 -6.43 -9.27 8.02
N ALA A 373 -7.16 -8.31 7.48
CA ALA A 373 -7.00 -6.90 7.82
C ALA A 373 -8.34 -6.16 7.85
N ASN A 374 -8.42 -5.17 8.72
CA ASN A 374 -9.43 -4.12 8.69
C ASN A 374 -8.75 -2.77 8.96
N ARG A 375 -9.51 -1.66 9.01
CA ARG A 375 -8.94 -0.34 9.27
C ARG A 375 -8.07 -0.26 10.52
N ASP A 376 -8.35 -1.06 11.55
CA ASP A 376 -7.72 -0.91 12.87
C ASP A 376 -6.59 -1.91 13.13
N LEU A 377 -6.54 -3.03 12.39
CA LEU A 377 -5.63 -4.14 12.72
C LEU A 377 -5.29 -4.99 11.50
N ALA A 378 -4.01 -5.29 11.31
CA ALA A 378 -3.48 -6.33 10.46
C ALA A 378 -3.20 -7.59 11.31
N VAL A 379 -3.65 -8.76 10.85
CA VAL A 379 -3.58 -10.03 11.57
C VAL A 379 -2.97 -11.09 10.67
N ASN A 380 -1.98 -11.80 11.21
CA ASN A 380 -1.51 -13.05 10.62
C ASN A 380 -1.75 -14.19 11.61
N PHE A 381 -2.70 -15.06 11.30
CA PHE A 381 -2.97 -16.26 12.10
C PHE A 381 -2.84 -17.51 11.24
N LYS A 382 -1.78 -18.27 11.48
CA LYS A 382 -1.45 -19.49 10.72
C LYS A 382 -1.30 -20.68 11.65
N VAL A 383 -1.68 -21.85 11.16
CA VAL A 383 -1.53 -23.11 11.86
C VAL A 383 -0.82 -24.11 10.94
N ASP A 384 0.30 -24.65 11.40
CA ASP A 384 1.02 -25.74 10.76
C ASP A 384 0.64 -27.05 11.51
N ILE A 385 -0.20 -27.86 10.87
CA ILE A 385 -0.73 -29.09 11.44
C ILE A 385 0.38 -30.13 11.62
N THR A 386 1.31 -30.20 10.66
CA THR A 386 2.41 -31.15 10.66
C THR A 386 3.42 -30.87 11.78
N LYS A 387 3.78 -29.59 11.94
CA LYS A 387 4.69 -29.15 13.02
C LYS A 387 4.00 -29.01 14.35
N LYS A 388 2.67 -29.04 14.38
CA LYS A 388 1.85 -28.72 15.55
C LYS A 388 2.21 -27.36 16.15
N GLU A 389 2.21 -26.35 15.33
CA GLU A 389 2.51 -24.96 15.70
C GLU A 389 1.39 -24.01 15.25
N ALA A 390 1.09 -23.02 16.07
CA ALA A 390 0.29 -21.88 15.67
C ALA A 390 1.10 -20.59 15.77
N MET A 391 0.89 -19.68 14.83
CA MET A 391 1.54 -18.37 14.80
C MET A 391 0.48 -17.28 14.80
N LEU A 392 0.62 -16.29 15.68
CA LEU A 392 -0.25 -15.13 15.76
C LEU A 392 0.61 -13.85 15.70
N GLY A 393 0.44 -13.08 14.63
CA GLY A 393 0.99 -11.75 14.46
C GLY A 393 -0.12 -10.70 14.45
N LEU A 394 0.06 -9.58 15.16
CA LEU A 394 -0.90 -8.48 15.24
C LEU A 394 -0.16 -7.14 15.11
N CYS A 395 -0.49 -6.36 14.11
CA CYS A 395 0.01 -4.99 13.96
C CYS A 395 -1.16 -4.02 13.80
N PRO A 396 -1.41 -3.12 14.77
CA PRO A 396 -2.51 -2.18 14.66
C PRO A 396 -2.12 -0.97 13.81
N SER A 397 -3.12 -0.37 13.15
CA SER A 397 -2.97 0.91 12.45
C SER A 397 -3.02 2.13 13.38
N GLY A 398 -3.12 1.93 14.68
CA GLY A 398 -3.13 2.96 15.72
C GLY A 398 -2.91 2.36 17.09
N VAL A 399 -3.11 3.14 18.16
CA VAL A 399 -3.09 2.56 19.51
C VAL A 399 -4.26 1.59 19.65
N TRP A 400 -3.95 0.35 20.02
CA TRP A 400 -4.92 -0.71 20.22
C TRP A 400 -4.72 -1.35 21.60
N SER A 401 -5.77 -1.35 22.43
CA SER A 401 -5.79 -2.02 23.71
C SER A 401 -6.93 -3.04 23.69
N GLY A 402 -6.61 -4.30 24.01
CA GLY A 402 -7.60 -5.34 23.88
C GLY A 402 -7.13 -6.68 24.42
N GLU A 403 -7.94 -7.67 24.15
CA GLU A 403 -7.71 -9.06 24.49
C GLU A 403 -7.65 -9.91 23.22
N ALA A 404 -6.71 -10.81 23.18
CA ALA A 404 -6.65 -11.88 22.21
C ALA A 404 -6.71 -13.22 22.94
N GLY A 405 -7.24 -14.25 22.30
CA GLY A 405 -7.22 -15.58 22.86
C GLY A 405 -7.42 -16.63 21.79
N LEU A 406 -6.97 -17.84 22.09
CA LEU A 406 -7.14 -19.02 21.25
C LEU A 406 -8.19 -19.97 21.85
N TRP A 407 -9.10 -20.42 21.00
CA TRP A 407 -10.13 -21.37 21.34
C TRP A 407 -10.08 -22.55 20.37
N ILE A 408 -10.53 -23.70 20.87
CA ILE A 408 -10.83 -24.84 20.04
C ILE A 408 -12.36 -24.85 19.89
N ILE A 409 -12.85 -24.75 18.65
CA ILE A 409 -14.29 -24.84 18.37
C ILE A 409 -14.74 -26.28 18.66
N PRO A 410 -15.80 -26.52 19.46
CA PRO A 410 -16.39 -27.83 19.61
C PRO A 410 -16.91 -28.34 18.25
N THR A 411 -17.34 -29.57 18.16
CA THR A 411 -17.73 -30.27 16.92
C THR A 411 -18.54 -29.43 15.93
N GLU A 412 -18.38 -29.70 14.64
CA GLU A 412 -19.02 -29.02 13.52
C GLU A 412 -20.54 -28.73 13.77
N GLY A 413 -20.92 -27.46 13.76
CA GLY A 413 -22.31 -27.00 13.99
C GLY A 413 -22.65 -26.56 15.41
N GLU A 414 -21.80 -26.74 16.42
CA GLU A 414 -22.01 -26.17 17.75
C GLU A 414 -21.45 -24.74 17.83
N ALA A 415 -22.33 -23.77 18.14
CA ALA A 415 -21.89 -22.42 18.47
C ALA A 415 -21.00 -22.44 19.70
N LEU A 416 -19.89 -21.68 19.70
CA LEU A 416 -19.07 -21.48 20.89
C LEU A 416 -19.94 -21.00 22.06
N ARG A 417 -19.98 -21.77 23.14
CA ARG A 417 -20.74 -21.40 24.33
C ARG A 417 -20.03 -20.25 25.06
N ALA A 418 -20.79 -19.38 25.67
CA ALA A 418 -20.26 -18.22 26.39
C ALA A 418 -19.32 -18.57 27.57
N ASP A 419 -19.39 -19.81 28.04
CA ASP A 419 -18.63 -20.37 29.16
C ASP A 419 -17.36 -21.15 28.74
N GLU A 420 -17.08 -21.30 27.44
CA GLU A 420 -15.87 -21.94 26.97
C GLU A 420 -14.65 -21.06 27.25
N ARG A 421 -13.69 -21.62 27.96
CA ARG A 421 -12.45 -20.92 28.30
C ARG A 421 -11.43 -21.05 27.16
N PRO A 422 -10.75 -19.93 26.79
CA PRO A 422 -9.64 -20.02 25.89
C PRO A 422 -8.52 -20.86 26.51
N PHE A 423 -7.78 -21.61 25.73
CA PHE A 423 -6.60 -22.30 26.23
C PHE A 423 -5.37 -21.36 26.34
N ARG A 424 -5.41 -20.25 25.65
CA ARG A 424 -4.40 -19.16 25.72
C ARG A 424 -5.08 -17.80 25.63
N THR A 425 -4.64 -16.84 26.42
CA THR A 425 -5.11 -15.45 26.38
C THR A 425 -3.97 -14.47 26.52
N TRP A 426 -4.16 -13.29 25.93
CA TRP A 426 -3.27 -12.15 26.05
C TRP A 426 -4.08 -10.87 26.33
N SER A 427 -3.59 -10.06 27.28
CA SER A 427 -4.00 -8.66 27.40
C SER A 427 -2.93 -7.80 26.74
N LEU A 428 -3.30 -7.11 25.67
CA LEU A 428 -2.36 -6.46 24.76
C LEU A 428 -2.57 -4.95 24.73
N GLN A 429 -1.45 -4.23 24.70
CA GLN A 429 -1.39 -2.81 24.40
C GLN A 429 -0.42 -2.62 23.24
N LEU A 430 -0.95 -2.42 22.04
CA LEU A 430 -0.20 -2.41 20.81
C LEU A 430 -0.15 -0.99 20.21
N ARG A 431 0.88 -0.75 19.42
CA ARG A 431 1.06 0.44 18.60
C ARG A 431 1.61 0.02 17.24
N PRO A 432 1.47 0.85 16.19
CA PRO A 432 2.08 0.55 14.88
C PRO A 432 3.58 0.24 14.96
N SER A 433 4.32 0.92 15.85
CA SER A 433 5.75 0.69 16.11
C SER A 433 6.07 -0.45 17.09
N GLN A 434 5.06 -1.09 17.67
CA GLN A 434 5.20 -2.17 18.67
C GLN A 434 4.11 -3.22 18.44
N PRO A 435 4.24 -4.00 17.35
CA PRO A 435 3.33 -5.11 17.06
C PRO A 435 3.54 -6.27 18.05
N PHE A 436 2.65 -7.25 17.96
CA PHE A 436 2.73 -8.49 18.72
C PHE A 436 2.99 -9.65 17.77
N TYR A 437 3.86 -10.57 18.17
CA TYR A 437 4.07 -11.82 17.49
C TYR A 437 4.38 -12.94 18.49
N GLU A 438 3.73 -14.08 18.36
CA GLU A 438 4.00 -15.27 19.17
C GLU A 438 3.82 -16.54 18.33
N THR A 439 4.74 -17.49 18.50
CA THR A 439 4.61 -18.88 18.03
C THR A 439 4.29 -19.77 19.22
N MET A 440 3.31 -20.64 19.05
CA MET A 440 2.78 -21.52 20.10
C MET A 440 3.00 -22.96 19.73
N ASP A 441 3.56 -23.74 20.65
CA ASP A 441 3.65 -25.19 20.54
C ASP A 441 2.28 -25.82 20.87
N LEU A 442 1.81 -26.66 19.96
CA LEU A 442 0.56 -27.41 20.04
C LEU A 442 0.82 -28.94 20.13
N SER A 443 2.03 -29.33 20.46
CA SER A 443 2.44 -30.76 20.50
C SER A 443 1.56 -31.63 21.41
N GLU A 444 1.03 -31.06 22.50
CA GLU A 444 0.10 -31.69 23.41
C GLU A 444 -1.33 -31.83 22.89
N ARG A 445 -1.63 -31.22 21.72
CA ARG A 445 -2.97 -31.23 21.12
C ARG A 445 -3.10 -32.32 20.07
N THR A 446 -4.31 -32.84 19.96
CA THR A 446 -4.65 -33.80 18.88
C THR A 446 -4.78 -33.04 17.54
N GLY A 447 -4.58 -33.74 16.42
CA GLY A 447 -4.78 -33.15 15.10
C GLY A 447 -6.17 -32.56 14.94
N THR A 448 -7.20 -33.24 15.43
CA THR A 448 -8.59 -32.78 15.39
C THR A 448 -8.84 -31.47 16.19
N GLU A 449 -8.14 -31.30 17.33
CA GLU A 449 -8.21 -30.02 18.08
C GLU A 449 -7.51 -28.89 17.32
N ILE A 450 -6.35 -29.19 16.70
CA ILE A 450 -5.58 -28.21 15.90
C ILE A 450 -6.39 -27.75 14.69
N GLU A 451 -7.10 -28.65 14.02
CA GLU A 451 -8.00 -28.30 12.89
C GLU A 451 -9.15 -27.37 13.28
N ARG A 452 -9.49 -27.28 14.56
CA ARG A 452 -10.60 -26.49 15.09
C ARG A 452 -10.17 -25.22 15.81
N LEU A 453 -8.89 -24.84 15.70
CA LEU A 453 -8.39 -23.62 16.31
C LEU A 453 -8.96 -22.37 15.64
N VAL A 454 -9.36 -21.40 16.48
CA VAL A 454 -9.70 -20.03 16.09
C VAL A 454 -9.06 -19.04 17.04
N VAL A 455 -8.77 -17.84 16.53
CA VAL A 455 -8.42 -16.71 17.38
C VAL A 455 -9.62 -15.78 17.54
N ARG A 456 -9.81 -15.29 18.76
CA ARG A 456 -10.78 -14.24 19.05
C ARG A 456 -10.06 -12.97 19.48
N LEU A 457 -10.46 -11.86 18.93
CA LEU A 457 -9.90 -10.54 19.20
C LEU A 457 -11.03 -9.60 19.65
N ARG A 458 -10.78 -8.81 20.69
CA ARG A 458 -11.72 -7.82 21.19
C ARG A 458 -10.96 -6.60 21.72
N ARG A 459 -11.31 -5.42 21.27
CA ARG A 459 -10.87 -4.17 21.92
C ARG A 459 -11.54 -4.00 23.27
N LEU A 460 -10.89 -3.30 24.19
CA LEU A 460 -11.48 -3.06 25.53
C LEU A 460 -12.76 -2.22 25.51
N ASP A 461 -12.91 -1.37 24.49
CA ASP A 461 -14.10 -0.52 24.27
C ASP A 461 -15.22 -1.22 23.46
N GLU A 462 -14.99 -2.45 23.00
CA GLU A 462 -15.94 -3.27 22.24
C GLU A 462 -16.57 -4.36 23.12
N LYS A 463 -17.83 -4.70 22.84
CA LYS A 463 -18.55 -5.80 23.52
C LYS A 463 -18.48 -7.13 22.76
N VAL A 464 -18.13 -7.05 21.46
CA VAL A 464 -18.20 -8.20 20.54
C VAL A 464 -16.80 -8.69 20.22
N TRP A 465 -16.61 -10.01 20.27
CA TRP A 465 -15.40 -10.67 19.83
C TRP A 465 -15.42 -10.86 18.32
N ARG A 466 -14.33 -10.50 17.67
CA ARG A 466 -14.09 -10.91 16.28
C ARG A 466 -13.43 -12.29 16.29
N ILE A 467 -13.99 -13.20 15.53
CA ILE A 467 -13.49 -14.58 15.40
C ILE A 467 -12.81 -14.69 14.05
N LEU A 468 -11.57 -15.18 14.03
CA LEU A 468 -10.81 -15.41 12.82
C LEU A 468 -10.35 -16.89 12.76
N GLU A 469 -10.50 -17.48 11.59
CA GLU A 469 -9.94 -18.79 11.28
C GLU A 469 -8.49 -18.64 10.81
N PRO A 470 -7.64 -19.68 11.07
CA PRO A 470 -6.26 -19.65 10.61
C PRO A 470 -6.16 -19.97 9.11
N GLU A 471 -5.09 -19.49 8.48
CA GLU A 471 -4.56 -20.13 7.28
C GLU A 471 -3.93 -21.47 7.73
N ARG A 472 -4.44 -22.61 7.23
CA ARG A 472 -3.95 -23.94 7.59
C ARG A 472 -2.94 -24.41 6.55
N ARG A 473 -1.78 -24.86 7.04
CA ARG A 473 -0.77 -25.53 6.22
C ARG A 473 -0.78 -27.02 6.58
N PRO A 474 -0.78 -27.90 5.58
CA PRO A 474 -0.81 -29.35 5.78
C PRO A 474 0.45 -29.87 6.43
#